data_3005800bf08f06b2e2ac83326b1071cf
#
_entry.id   3005800bf08f06b2e2ac83326b1071cf
#
_cell.length_a   1.000
_cell.length_b   1.000
_cell.length_c   1.000
_cell.angle_alpha   90.00
_cell.angle_beta   90.00
_cell.angle_gamma   90.00
#
_symmetry.space_group_name_H-M   'P 1'
#
loop_
_entity.id
_entity.type
_entity.pdbx_description
1 polymer ?
#
loop_
_entity_poly.entity_id
_entity_poly.type
_entity_poly.pdbx_seq_one_letter_code
_entity_poly.pdbx_strand_id
1 'polypeptide(L)'
;NVANDLDQLSLTRDGETSVSRVRFDLDLPSAAEDDAPVGPGIPLPEWDYRKSLLLADHCRLQPMIAHDAGHAPLPAELAATAKKLRGQFAALAPQRRWLKAQPDGPELDVDSCVRNHADRASGHTPESGGYLAQARCERDLACLLLADLSMSTDAWISDTHRIVDVIRDSLLLFSEALSATGDRFGIYGFSSLRRQNIRFHLLKDFNGRYDAAARARILAIKPGFYTRMGAALRQATAILGEQPASRRLLLIITDGKPNDLDLYDSRYGIEDTRMAVHEARRLGLTPFCVTIDREAGAYLPYLFGPAGFCVIRKPEELPRRLPLLYAQLTRI
;
A
#
# COMPACT_ATOMS: atom_id res chain seq x y z
N ASN A 1 26.11 -11.15 -8.57
CA ASN A 1 27.50 -10.93 -8.99
C ASN A 1 27.62 -10.26 -10.36
N VAL A 2 26.60 -10.32 -11.23
CA VAL A 2 26.62 -9.67 -12.56
C VAL A 2 26.67 -8.13 -12.48
N ALA A 3 26.08 -7.53 -11.44
CA ALA A 3 26.11 -6.07 -11.25
C ALA A 3 27.50 -5.55 -10.83
N ASN A 4 28.31 -6.35 -10.14
CA ASN A 4 29.68 -5.99 -9.77
C ASN A 4 30.68 -6.17 -10.94
N ASP A 5 30.38 -7.04 -11.90
CA ASP A 5 31.24 -7.28 -13.06
C ASP A 5 31.08 -6.21 -14.16
N LEU A 6 29.94 -5.48 -14.16
CA LEU A 6 29.69 -4.38 -15.09
C LEU A 6 30.36 -3.06 -14.70
N ASP A 7 30.74 -2.89 -13.43
CA ASP A 7 31.47 -1.69 -12.96
C ASP A 7 32.96 -1.67 -13.37
N GLN A 8 33.49 -2.75 -14.01
CA GLN A 8 34.85 -2.85 -14.44
C GLN A 8 34.96 -3.32 -15.91
N LEU A 9 34.47 -2.52 -16.83
CA LEU A 9 34.79 -2.67 -18.25
C LEU A 9 36.12 -1.95 -18.54
N SER A 10 37.19 -2.70 -18.65
CA SER A 10 38.49 -2.19 -19.14
C SER A 10 38.50 -2.22 -20.67
N LEU A 11 38.49 -1.04 -21.28
CA LEU A 11 38.79 -0.89 -22.70
C LEU A 11 40.29 -0.72 -22.88
N THR A 12 40.98 -1.76 -23.40
CA THR A 12 42.37 -1.67 -23.80
C THR A 12 42.45 -1.12 -25.22
N ARG A 13 42.95 0.08 -25.35
CA ARG A 13 43.40 0.65 -26.61
C ARG A 13 44.84 1.12 -26.42
N ASP A 14 45.75 0.51 -27.18
CA ASP A 14 47.15 0.91 -27.27
C ASP A 14 47.96 0.97 -25.94
N GLY A 15 47.95 -0.13 -25.16
CA GLY A 15 48.97 -0.35 -24.10
C GLY A 15 48.81 0.49 -22.82
N GLU A 16 47.84 1.38 -22.71
CA GLU A 16 47.50 2.09 -21.47
C GLU A 16 46.13 1.69 -20.95
N THR A 17 46.08 1.17 -19.73
CA THR A 17 44.86 0.81 -19.01
C THR A 17 44.23 2.07 -18.39
N SER A 18 43.28 2.67 -19.05
CA SER A 18 42.44 3.69 -18.39
C SER A 18 41.16 3.04 -17.87
N VAL A 19 40.99 3.02 -16.56
CA VAL A 19 39.75 2.61 -15.91
C VAL A 19 38.77 3.80 -16.00
N SER A 20 37.93 3.79 -17.04
CA SER A 20 36.81 4.75 -17.08
C SER A 20 35.63 4.11 -16.37
N ARG A 21 35.18 4.75 -15.28
CA ARG A 21 33.86 4.45 -14.70
C ARG A 21 32.81 4.95 -15.68
N VAL A 22 32.23 4.04 -16.45
CA VAL A 22 31.04 4.33 -17.25
C VAL A 22 29.87 4.48 -16.28
N ARG A 23 29.47 5.70 -16.03
CA ARG A 23 28.22 5.97 -15.34
C ARG A 23 27.08 5.68 -16.32
N PHE A 24 26.30 4.64 -16.04
CA PHE A 24 24.99 4.42 -16.69
C PHE A 24 23.95 5.37 -16.07
N ASP A 25 24.10 6.68 -16.26
CA ASP A 25 23.08 7.68 -15.94
C ASP A 25 22.13 7.92 -17.12
N LEU A 26 22.18 7.07 -18.17
CA LEU A 26 21.56 7.34 -19.46
C LEU A 26 20.05 7.08 -19.52
N ASP A 27 19.48 6.34 -18.55
CA ASP A 27 18.07 5.97 -18.59
C ASP A 27 17.23 6.54 -17.41
N LEU A 28 17.78 7.49 -16.65
CA LEU A 28 17.01 8.15 -15.61
C LEU A 28 16.07 9.20 -16.23
N PRO A 29 14.77 9.24 -15.84
CA PRO A 29 13.85 10.27 -16.33
C PRO A 29 14.42 11.65 -16.08
N SER A 30 14.23 12.57 -17.02
CA SER A 30 14.70 13.95 -16.84
C SER A 30 13.94 14.62 -15.68
N ALA A 31 14.60 15.50 -14.95
CA ALA A 31 13.97 16.26 -13.87
C ALA A 31 12.77 17.12 -14.32
N ALA A 32 12.68 17.41 -15.63
CA ALA A 32 11.56 18.13 -16.24
C ALA A 32 10.29 17.27 -16.43
N GLU A 33 10.45 15.94 -16.44
CA GLU A 33 9.33 15.00 -16.56
C GLU A 33 8.85 14.47 -15.20
N ASP A 34 9.44 14.95 -14.14
CA ASP A 34 9.17 14.49 -12.78
C ASP A 34 7.89 15.10 -12.19
N ASP A 35 7.32 14.38 -11.22
CA ASP A 35 6.21 14.90 -10.44
C ASP A 35 6.65 16.13 -9.61
N ALA A 36 5.70 17.01 -9.31
CA ALA A 36 5.99 18.21 -8.54
C ALA A 36 6.20 17.89 -7.05
N PRO A 37 7.27 18.38 -6.41
CA PRO A 37 7.47 18.21 -4.99
C PRO A 37 6.47 19.03 -4.18
N VAL A 38 5.93 18.43 -3.12
CA VAL A 38 4.99 19.07 -2.18
C VAL A 38 5.70 19.37 -0.87
N GLY A 39 6.14 20.60 -0.71
CA GLY A 39 6.77 21.07 0.52
C GLY A 39 8.24 20.63 0.72
N PRO A 40 8.80 20.90 1.88
CA PRO A 40 10.16 20.49 2.22
C PRO A 40 10.23 18.97 2.43
N GLY A 41 11.38 18.39 2.11
CA GLY A 41 11.59 16.96 2.34
C GLY A 41 11.49 16.58 3.82
N ILE A 42 10.94 15.41 4.10
CA ILE A 42 10.75 14.87 5.45
C ILE A 42 11.98 14.05 5.85
N PRO A 43 12.68 14.41 6.93
CA PRO A 43 13.77 13.59 7.44
C PRO A 43 13.20 12.30 8.05
N LEU A 44 13.80 11.15 7.72
CA LEU A 44 13.40 9.84 8.23
C LEU A 44 14.60 9.06 8.71
N PRO A 45 14.42 8.20 9.72
CA PRO A 45 15.47 7.32 10.19
C PRO A 45 15.67 6.14 9.25
N GLU A 46 16.89 5.54 9.31
CA GLU A 46 17.25 4.31 8.62
C GLU A 46 17.98 3.36 9.56
N TRP A 47 17.69 2.07 9.49
CA TRP A 47 18.30 1.05 10.33
C TRP A 47 19.63 0.58 9.74
N ASP A 48 20.71 0.85 10.46
CA ASP A 48 22.01 0.26 10.17
C ASP A 48 22.19 -1.05 10.95
N TYR A 49 22.01 -2.18 10.29
CA TYR A 49 22.13 -3.49 10.90
C TYR A 49 23.56 -3.81 11.38
N ARG A 50 24.59 -3.19 10.76
CA ARG A 50 26.00 -3.42 11.14
C ARG A 50 26.31 -2.78 12.49
N LYS A 51 25.69 -1.64 12.77
CA LYS A 51 25.83 -0.91 14.02
C LYS A 51 24.72 -1.24 15.02
N SER A 52 23.70 -2.00 14.58
CA SER A 52 22.46 -2.24 15.35
C SER A 52 21.85 -0.95 15.89
N LEU A 53 21.84 0.10 15.07
CA LEU A 53 21.40 1.43 15.44
C LEU A 53 20.43 2.00 14.38
N LEU A 54 19.36 2.64 14.88
CA LEU A 54 18.47 3.44 14.05
C LEU A 54 19.10 4.85 13.90
N LEU A 55 19.61 5.14 12.71
CA LEU A 55 20.23 6.43 12.40
C LEU A 55 19.15 7.47 12.16
N ALA A 56 19.02 8.43 13.07
CA ALA A 56 18.06 9.52 12.93
C ALA A 56 18.40 10.40 11.72
N ASP A 57 17.37 10.92 11.05
CA ASP A 57 17.49 11.89 9.94
C ASP A 57 18.46 11.45 8.81
N HIS A 58 18.61 10.12 8.63
CA HIS A 58 19.56 9.56 7.69
C HIS A 58 19.06 9.61 6.24
N CYS A 59 17.76 9.57 6.06
CA CYS A 59 17.08 9.64 4.77
C CYS A 59 16.24 10.91 4.64
N ARG A 60 16.04 11.37 3.40
CA ARG A 60 15.11 12.47 3.10
C ARG A 60 14.06 12.00 2.12
N LEU A 61 12.81 11.98 2.59
CA LEU A 61 11.66 11.64 1.77
C LEU A 61 11.01 12.91 1.24
N GLN A 62 10.78 12.95 -0.07
CA GLN A 62 10.14 14.05 -0.77
C GLN A 62 8.71 13.64 -1.16
N PRO A 63 7.67 14.24 -0.56
CA PRO A 63 6.31 14.06 -1.04
C PRO A 63 6.17 14.64 -2.45
N MET A 64 5.54 13.90 -3.35
CA MET A 64 5.38 14.23 -4.76
C MET A 64 3.91 14.15 -5.15
N ILE A 65 3.48 14.98 -6.10
CA ILE A 65 2.17 14.90 -6.73
C ILE A 65 2.33 14.98 -8.24
N ALA A 66 1.54 14.20 -8.97
CA ALA A 66 1.58 14.21 -10.42
C ALA A 66 1.26 15.62 -10.96
N HIS A 67 2.18 16.16 -11.76
CA HIS A 67 2.02 17.45 -12.39
C HIS A 67 0.97 17.33 -13.52
N ASP A 68 -0.01 18.22 -13.54
CA ASP A 68 -1.06 18.30 -14.56
C ASP A 68 -1.80 16.99 -14.88
N ALA A 69 -2.02 16.12 -13.88
CA ALA A 69 -2.75 14.86 -14.09
C ALA A 69 -4.19 15.08 -14.62
N GLY A 70 -4.78 16.25 -14.38
CA GLY A 70 -6.12 16.59 -14.85
C GLY A 70 -7.21 15.70 -14.27
N HIS A 71 -8.15 15.28 -15.13
CA HIS A 71 -9.28 14.41 -14.79
C HIS A 71 -9.39 13.29 -15.81
N ALA A 72 -9.47 12.05 -15.35
CA ALA A 72 -9.61 10.90 -16.24
C ALA A 72 -10.79 10.01 -15.86
N PRO A 73 -11.54 9.49 -16.85
CA PRO A 73 -12.51 8.43 -16.62
C PRO A 73 -11.80 7.11 -16.33
N LEU A 74 -12.54 6.13 -15.81
CA LEU A 74 -12.04 4.76 -15.73
C LEU A 74 -11.83 4.21 -17.14
N PRO A 75 -10.69 3.55 -17.46
CA PRO A 75 -10.46 2.92 -18.75
C PRO A 75 -11.58 1.96 -19.12
N ALA A 76 -12.03 1.99 -20.38
CA ALA A 76 -13.17 1.19 -20.84
C ALA A 76 -12.94 -0.32 -20.67
N GLU A 77 -11.69 -0.76 -20.82
CA GLU A 77 -11.27 -2.15 -20.65
C GLU A 77 -11.49 -2.67 -19.20
N LEU A 78 -11.36 -1.80 -18.22
CA LEU A 78 -11.55 -2.13 -16.81
C LEU A 78 -13.00 -2.01 -16.35
N ALA A 79 -13.87 -1.35 -17.10
CA ALA A 79 -15.23 -1.00 -16.67
C ALA A 79 -16.07 -2.22 -16.28
N ALA A 80 -16.03 -3.30 -17.06
CA ALA A 80 -16.77 -4.54 -16.78
C ALA A 80 -16.26 -5.23 -15.49
N THR A 81 -14.95 -5.29 -15.31
CA THR A 81 -14.32 -5.88 -14.11
C THR A 81 -14.59 -5.03 -12.86
N ALA A 82 -14.49 -3.71 -12.99
CA ALA A 82 -14.81 -2.77 -11.92
C ALA A 82 -16.28 -2.87 -11.47
N LYS A 83 -17.21 -2.98 -12.41
CA LYS A 83 -18.65 -3.18 -12.11
C LYS A 83 -18.88 -4.48 -11.31
N LYS A 84 -18.24 -5.58 -11.71
CA LYS A 84 -18.33 -6.86 -11.00
C LYS A 84 -17.76 -6.76 -9.59
N LEU A 85 -16.55 -6.18 -9.44
CA LEU A 85 -15.91 -5.98 -8.14
C LEU A 85 -16.74 -5.08 -7.22
N ARG A 86 -17.26 -3.96 -7.71
CA ARG A 86 -18.15 -3.09 -6.94
C ARG A 86 -19.36 -3.85 -6.41
N GLY A 87 -20.00 -4.68 -7.22
CA GLY A 87 -21.12 -5.52 -6.79
C GLY A 87 -20.75 -6.51 -5.69
N GLN A 88 -19.60 -7.19 -5.82
CA GLN A 88 -19.09 -8.10 -4.81
C GLN A 88 -18.73 -7.39 -3.50
N PHE A 89 -18.11 -6.22 -3.58
CA PHE A 89 -17.67 -5.45 -2.43
C PHE A 89 -18.82 -4.69 -1.75
N ALA A 90 -19.84 -4.29 -2.49
CA ALA A 90 -21.06 -3.73 -1.90
C ALA A 90 -21.73 -4.69 -0.91
N ALA A 91 -21.61 -6.00 -1.13
CA ALA A 91 -22.09 -7.01 -0.18
C ALA A 91 -21.26 -7.08 1.13
N LEU A 92 -20.02 -6.55 1.12
CA LEU A 92 -19.16 -6.43 2.30
C LEU A 92 -19.37 -5.09 3.03
N ALA A 93 -20.13 -4.17 2.43
CA ALA A 93 -20.40 -2.89 3.06
C ALA A 93 -21.19 -3.07 4.37
N PRO A 94 -20.99 -2.16 5.34
CA PRO A 94 -21.66 -2.26 6.62
C PRO A 94 -23.16 -2.34 6.45
N GLN A 95 -23.77 -3.42 6.93
CA GLN A 95 -25.21 -3.55 6.96
C GLN A 95 -25.76 -2.94 8.26
N ARG A 96 -26.93 -2.30 8.16
CA ARG A 96 -27.65 -1.91 9.36
C ARG A 96 -28.06 -3.19 10.09
N ARG A 97 -27.60 -3.35 11.34
CA ARG A 97 -27.98 -4.47 12.19
C ARG A 97 -28.94 -3.99 13.25
N TRP A 98 -30.03 -4.73 13.42
CA TRP A 98 -30.91 -4.51 14.53
C TRP A 98 -30.26 -5.03 15.81
N LEU A 99 -30.06 -4.14 16.76
CA LEU A 99 -29.63 -4.48 18.13
C LEU A 99 -30.89 -4.68 18.97
N LYS A 100 -30.98 -5.82 19.65
CA LYS A 100 -32.04 -6.15 20.59
C LYS A 100 -31.75 -5.56 21.96
N ALA A 101 -32.78 -5.47 22.80
CA ALA A 101 -32.69 -5.08 24.19
C ALA A 101 -32.04 -3.71 24.43
N GLN A 102 -32.33 -2.75 23.57
CA GLN A 102 -31.81 -1.39 23.70
C GLN A 102 -32.70 -0.52 24.61
N PRO A 103 -32.14 0.48 25.34
CA PRO A 103 -32.91 1.37 26.22
C PRO A 103 -33.86 2.24 25.45
N ASP A 104 -33.58 2.56 24.17
CA ASP A 104 -34.38 3.37 23.26
C ASP A 104 -34.27 2.88 21.81
N GLY A 105 -35.31 3.08 21.01
CA GLY A 105 -35.30 2.67 19.60
C GLY A 105 -36.67 2.86 18.91
N PRO A 106 -36.69 2.80 17.55
CA PRO A 106 -37.92 3.03 16.76
C PRO A 106 -38.94 1.89 16.85
N GLU A 107 -38.55 0.70 17.28
CA GLU A 107 -39.43 -0.46 17.37
C GLU A 107 -39.25 -1.18 18.71
N LEU A 108 -40.34 -1.83 19.19
CA LEU A 108 -40.30 -2.65 20.41
C LEU A 108 -39.67 -4.02 20.14
N ASP A 109 -38.73 -4.44 20.99
CA ASP A 109 -38.26 -5.81 21.07
C ASP A 109 -39.19 -6.65 21.96
N VAL A 110 -40.18 -7.26 21.33
CA VAL A 110 -41.22 -8.03 22.03
C VAL A 110 -40.60 -9.14 22.91
N ASP A 111 -39.55 -9.83 22.43
CA ASP A 111 -38.87 -10.88 23.19
C ASP A 111 -38.25 -10.34 24.47
N SER A 112 -37.65 -9.15 24.40
CA SER A 112 -37.04 -8.50 25.58
C SER A 112 -38.10 -7.93 26.51
N CYS A 113 -39.22 -7.38 25.96
CA CYS A 113 -40.33 -6.92 26.76
C CYS A 113 -40.98 -8.05 27.57
N VAL A 114 -41.19 -9.21 26.96
CA VAL A 114 -41.73 -10.41 27.64
C VAL A 114 -40.78 -10.89 28.74
N ARG A 115 -39.52 -10.98 28.48
CA ARG A 115 -38.50 -11.35 29.50
C ARG A 115 -38.51 -10.34 30.66
N ASN A 116 -38.43 -9.05 30.36
CA ASN A 116 -38.45 -7.98 31.36
C ASN A 116 -39.74 -8.02 32.24
N HIS A 117 -40.89 -8.41 31.65
CA HIS A 117 -42.12 -8.57 32.38
C HIS A 117 -42.07 -9.78 33.33
N ALA A 118 -41.54 -10.93 32.84
CA ALA A 118 -41.37 -12.12 33.66
C ALA A 118 -40.37 -11.90 34.80
N ASP A 119 -39.28 -11.21 34.55
CA ASP A 119 -38.28 -10.86 35.59
C ASP A 119 -38.89 -9.98 36.67
N ARG A 120 -39.67 -8.95 36.31
CA ARG A 120 -40.41 -8.10 37.28
C ARG A 120 -41.40 -8.92 38.09
N ALA A 121 -42.15 -9.82 37.43
CA ALA A 121 -43.13 -10.67 38.10
C ALA A 121 -42.44 -11.64 39.11
N SER A 122 -41.18 -12.00 38.86
CA SER A 122 -40.37 -12.84 39.72
C SER A 122 -39.56 -12.07 40.76
N GLY A 123 -39.76 -10.75 40.85
CA GLY A 123 -39.05 -9.87 41.82
C GLY A 123 -37.62 -9.49 41.40
N HIS A 124 -37.24 -9.72 40.14
CA HIS A 124 -35.93 -9.36 39.61
C HIS A 124 -36.00 -8.00 38.88
N THR A 125 -34.93 -7.23 38.95
CA THR A 125 -34.82 -5.97 38.16
C THR A 125 -34.35 -6.32 36.76
N PRO A 126 -35.06 -5.96 35.67
CA PRO A 126 -34.64 -6.22 34.33
C PRO A 126 -33.33 -5.47 34.00
N GLU A 127 -32.34 -6.15 33.45
CA GLU A 127 -31.05 -5.59 33.03
C GLU A 127 -31.08 -5.03 31.60
N SER A 128 -32.12 -5.32 30.82
CA SER A 128 -32.16 -5.00 29.39
C SER A 128 -33.26 -3.99 29.04
N GLY A 129 -33.01 -3.21 27.99
CA GLY A 129 -34.04 -2.37 27.39
C GLY A 129 -35.12 -3.17 26.63
N GLY A 130 -36.18 -2.50 26.22
CA GLY A 130 -37.30 -3.11 25.48
C GLY A 130 -37.41 -2.71 24.03
N TYR A 131 -36.37 -2.14 23.44
CA TYR A 131 -36.42 -1.59 22.09
C TYR A 131 -35.44 -2.25 21.15
N LEU A 132 -35.75 -2.21 19.85
CA LEU A 132 -34.87 -2.51 18.75
C LEU A 132 -34.28 -1.18 18.26
N ALA A 133 -32.95 -1.08 18.18
CA ALA A 133 -32.27 0.05 17.58
C ALA A 133 -31.47 -0.39 16.34
N GLN A 134 -31.50 0.43 15.31
CA GLN A 134 -30.66 0.21 14.14
C GLN A 134 -29.25 0.73 14.41
N ALA A 135 -28.30 -0.16 14.63
CA ALA A 135 -26.90 0.21 14.67
C ALA A 135 -26.29 0.08 13.27
N ARG A 136 -25.59 1.11 12.85
CA ARG A 136 -24.71 1.04 11.71
C ARG A 136 -23.44 0.34 12.18
N CYS A 137 -23.26 -0.93 11.83
CA CYS A 137 -21.97 -1.59 12.05
C CYS A 137 -20.98 -0.98 11.07
N GLU A 138 -20.35 0.13 11.40
CA GLU A 138 -19.28 0.67 10.58
C GLU A 138 -18.08 -0.29 10.61
N ARG A 139 -17.50 -0.52 9.45
CA ARG A 139 -16.22 -1.23 9.37
C ARG A 139 -15.14 -0.29 9.89
N ASP A 140 -14.66 -0.56 11.07
CA ASP A 140 -13.61 0.23 11.72
C ASP A 140 -12.22 -0.17 11.18
N LEU A 141 -12.03 0.11 9.90
CA LEU A 141 -10.87 -0.29 9.11
C LEU A 141 -10.33 0.88 8.28
N ALA A 142 -9.03 1.08 8.35
CA ALA A 142 -8.30 1.95 7.45
C ALA A 142 -7.25 1.12 6.67
N CYS A 143 -7.16 1.35 5.37
CA CYS A 143 -6.19 0.69 4.50
C CYS A 143 -5.29 1.72 3.81
N LEU A 144 -3.98 1.56 3.93
CA LEU A 144 -3.02 2.28 3.10
C LEU A 144 -2.39 1.31 2.12
N LEU A 145 -2.50 1.62 0.83
CA LEU A 145 -1.84 0.91 -0.24
C LEU A 145 -0.59 1.67 -0.66
N LEU A 146 0.55 1.01 -0.55
CA LEU A 146 1.85 1.52 -0.93
C LEU A 146 2.39 0.74 -2.13
N ALA A 147 2.49 1.38 -3.29
CA ALA A 147 2.94 0.77 -4.53
C ALA A 147 4.40 1.13 -4.82
N ASP A 148 5.20 0.13 -5.12
CA ASP A 148 6.55 0.29 -5.67
C ASP A 148 6.46 0.78 -7.11
N LEU A 149 7.13 1.89 -7.41
CA LEU A 149 7.17 2.53 -8.73
C LEU A 149 8.61 2.58 -9.27
N SER A 150 9.46 1.68 -8.80
CA SER A 150 10.85 1.60 -9.23
C SER A 150 10.99 1.19 -10.70
N MET A 151 12.19 1.33 -11.25
CA MET A 151 12.49 1.07 -12.67
C MET A 151 12.28 -0.39 -13.08
N SER A 152 12.34 -1.34 -12.15
CA SER A 152 12.00 -2.74 -12.39
C SER A 152 10.57 -2.91 -12.92
N THR A 153 9.66 -2.00 -12.52
CA THR A 153 8.26 -2.01 -12.99
C THR A 153 8.09 -1.61 -14.47
N ASP A 154 9.13 -1.11 -15.14
CA ASP A 154 9.14 -0.84 -16.59
C ASP A 154 9.33 -2.08 -17.45
N ALA A 155 9.62 -3.23 -16.83
CA ALA A 155 9.81 -4.49 -17.54
C ALA A 155 8.53 -4.94 -18.27
N TRP A 156 8.70 -5.43 -19.50
CA TRP A 156 7.62 -5.98 -20.30
C TRP A 156 7.23 -7.39 -19.80
N ILE A 157 5.95 -7.62 -19.59
CA ILE A 157 5.38 -8.93 -19.24
C ILE A 157 4.92 -9.65 -20.49
N SER A 158 4.38 -8.89 -21.45
CA SER A 158 3.88 -9.36 -22.73
C SER A 158 4.18 -8.30 -23.81
N ASP A 159 3.88 -8.60 -25.07
CA ASP A 159 4.08 -7.66 -26.19
C ASP A 159 3.29 -6.34 -26.05
N THR A 160 2.34 -6.28 -25.11
CA THR A 160 1.40 -5.15 -24.96
C THR A 160 1.35 -4.52 -23.58
N HIS A 161 1.92 -5.16 -22.54
CA HIS A 161 1.78 -4.72 -21.14
C HIS A 161 3.11 -4.74 -20.40
N ARG A 162 3.38 -3.65 -19.69
CA ARG A 162 4.47 -3.54 -18.71
C ARG A 162 3.95 -3.85 -17.30
N ILE A 163 4.84 -4.12 -16.38
CA ILE A 163 4.49 -4.29 -14.94
C ILE A 163 3.78 -3.05 -14.41
N VAL A 164 4.23 -1.84 -14.77
CA VAL A 164 3.62 -0.58 -14.32
C VAL A 164 2.17 -0.44 -14.79
N ASP A 165 1.81 -0.93 -15.97
CA ASP A 165 0.44 -0.90 -16.47
C ASP A 165 -0.46 -1.81 -15.62
N VAL A 166 0.05 -3.00 -15.27
CA VAL A 166 -0.65 -3.94 -14.37
C VAL A 166 -0.81 -3.34 -12.95
N ILE A 167 0.19 -2.62 -12.46
CA ILE A 167 0.11 -1.91 -11.17
C ILE A 167 -0.98 -0.83 -11.25
N ARG A 168 -1.01 0.02 -12.31
CA ARG A 168 -2.05 1.04 -12.51
C ARG A 168 -3.44 0.43 -12.50
N ASP A 169 -3.66 -0.62 -13.29
CA ASP A 169 -4.94 -1.33 -13.37
C ASP A 169 -5.36 -1.91 -12.02
N SER A 170 -4.38 -2.46 -11.28
CA SER A 170 -4.59 -2.99 -9.94
C SER A 170 -5.04 -1.91 -8.96
N LEU A 171 -4.38 -0.75 -8.98
CA LEU A 171 -4.72 0.39 -8.15
C LEU A 171 -6.11 0.94 -8.48
N LEU A 172 -6.46 1.05 -9.76
CA LEU A 172 -7.79 1.49 -10.21
C LEU A 172 -8.88 0.53 -9.76
N LEU A 173 -8.75 -0.76 -10.03
CA LEU A 173 -9.74 -1.76 -9.66
C LEU A 173 -9.88 -1.93 -8.14
N PHE A 174 -8.77 -1.83 -7.41
CA PHE A 174 -8.76 -1.84 -5.95
C PHE A 174 -9.52 -0.63 -5.38
N SER A 175 -9.27 0.56 -5.92
CA SER A 175 -9.96 1.79 -5.53
C SER A 175 -11.46 1.74 -5.79
N GLU A 176 -11.87 1.20 -6.93
CA GLU A 176 -13.28 0.98 -7.27
C GLU A 176 -13.96 0.01 -6.29
N ALA A 177 -13.26 -1.05 -5.88
CA ALA A 177 -13.75 -2.00 -4.90
C ALA A 177 -13.87 -1.37 -3.50
N LEU A 178 -12.86 -0.66 -3.02
CA LEU A 178 -12.87 0.00 -1.71
C LEU A 178 -13.90 1.13 -1.63
N SER A 179 -14.10 1.87 -2.71
CA SER A 179 -15.13 2.91 -2.76
C SER A 179 -16.54 2.32 -2.59
N ALA A 180 -16.77 1.05 -2.97
CA ALA A 180 -18.04 0.36 -2.80
C ALA A 180 -18.28 -0.13 -1.37
N THR A 181 -17.23 -0.43 -0.59
CA THR A 181 -17.36 -0.80 0.82
C THR A 181 -17.54 0.41 1.74
N GLY A 182 -17.10 1.60 1.31
CA GLY A 182 -17.04 2.78 2.15
C GLY A 182 -15.88 2.75 3.15
N ASP A 183 -14.94 1.83 3.02
CA ASP A 183 -13.74 1.77 3.87
C ASP A 183 -12.86 3.01 3.64
N ARG A 184 -12.18 3.45 4.71
CA ARG A 184 -11.22 4.56 4.61
C ARG A 184 -9.93 4.06 3.99
N PHE A 185 -9.48 4.67 2.90
CA PHE A 185 -8.24 4.25 2.26
C PHE A 185 -7.42 5.40 1.67
N GLY A 186 -6.10 5.20 1.68
CA GLY A 186 -5.12 6.03 1.00
C GLY A 186 -4.30 5.20 0.02
N ILE A 187 -3.82 5.83 -1.06
CA ILE A 187 -2.97 5.20 -2.07
C ILE A 187 -1.76 6.09 -2.29
N TYR A 188 -0.60 5.49 -2.15
CA TYR A 188 0.68 6.14 -2.33
C TYR A 188 1.60 5.27 -3.17
N GLY A 189 2.49 5.92 -3.90
CA GLY A 189 3.57 5.24 -4.60
C GLY A 189 4.92 5.65 -4.03
N PHE A 190 5.97 4.87 -4.26
CA PHE A 190 7.31 5.27 -3.88
C PHE A 190 8.35 4.81 -4.89
N SER A 191 9.41 5.58 -4.98
CA SER A 191 10.67 5.23 -5.64
C SER A 191 11.80 5.98 -4.97
N SER A 192 13.05 5.68 -5.29
CA SER A 192 14.18 6.35 -4.64
C SER A 192 15.38 6.53 -5.56
N LEU A 193 16.09 7.62 -5.36
CA LEU A 193 17.39 7.87 -5.95
C LEU A 193 18.34 8.28 -4.83
N ARG A 194 18.98 7.30 -4.22
CA ARG A 194 19.79 7.45 -3.00
C ARG A 194 18.97 7.92 -1.79
N ARG A 195 19.59 7.96 -0.60
CA ARG A 195 18.94 8.32 0.68
C ARG A 195 18.39 9.74 0.73
N GLN A 196 18.90 10.69 -0.07
CA GLN A 196 18.50 12.09 -0.03
C GLN A 196 17.33 12.42 -0.96
N ASN A 197 16.89 11.49 -1.79
CA ASN A 197 15.80 11.71 -2.73
C ASN A 197 14.89 10.48 -2.80
N ILE A 198 14.15 10.26 -1.74
CA ILE A 198 13.13 9.20 -1.67
C ILE A 198 11.81 9.85 -2.04
N ARG A 199 11.25 9.48 -3.18
CA ARG A 199 10.01 10.03 -3.72
C ARG A 199 8.82 9.30 -3.16
N PHE A 200 7.85 10.03 -2.67
CA PHE A 200 6.64 9.49 -2.10
C PHE A 200 5.43 10.13 -2.79
N HIS A 201 4.87 9.43 -3.75
CA HIS A 201 3.84 9.93 -4.65
C HIS A 201 2.46 9.86 -4.00
N LEU A 202 1.79 11.00 -3.90
CA LEU A 202 0.42 11.09 -3.42
C LEU A 202 -0.55 10.80 -4.58
N LEU A 203 -1.15 9.62 -4.59
CA LEU A 203 -2.15 9.23 -5.59
C LEU A 203 -3.57 9.50 -5.07
N LYS A 204 -3.87 9.10 -3.83
CA LYS A 204 -5.09 9.43 -3.10
C LYS A 204 -4.82 9.48 -1.61
N ASP A 205 -5.10 10.60 -0.96
CA ASP A 205 -5.04 10.71 0.50
C ASP A 205 -6.29 10.14 1.18
N PHE A 206 -6.25 9.98 2.50
CA PHE A 206 -7.39 9.47 3.27
C PHE A 206 -8.60 10.41 3.28
N ASN A 207 -8.39 11.72 3.20
CA ASN A 207 -9.43 12.74 3.28
C ASN A 207 -10.04 13.04 1.92
N GLY A 208 -9.30 12.77 0.83
CA GLY A 208 -9.76 12.97 -0.54
C GLY A 208 -10.77 11.90 -0.98
N ARG A 209 -11.74 12.31 -1.79
CA ARG A 209 -12.64 11.36 -2.46
C ARG A 209 -11.88 10.64 -3.58
N TYR A 210 -12.28 9.40 -3.86
CA TYR A 210 -11.84 8.72 -5.07
C TYR A 210 -12.69 9.19 -6.26
N ASP A 211 -12.15 10.11 -7.02
CA ASP A 211 -12.79 10.80 -8.13
C ASP A 211 -11.96 10.72 -9.42
N ALA A 212 -12.37 11.47 -10.44
CA ALA A 212 -11.68 11.52 -11.71
C ALA A 212 -10.25 12.10 -11.60
N ALA A 213 -10.00 12.98 -10.62
CA ALA A 213 -8.66 13.51 -10.37
C ALA A 213 -7.75 12.45 -9.73
N ALA A 214 -8.26 11.65 -8.79
CA ALA A 214 -7.51 10.53 -8.21
C ALA A 214 -7.19 9.46 -9.27
N ARG A 215 -8.13 9.14 -10.16
CA ARG A 215 -7.87 8.23 -11.30
C ARG A 215 -6.79 8.77 -12.22
N ALA A 216 -6.83 10.06 -12.53
CA ALA A 216 -5.83 10.70 -13.37
C ALA A 216 -4.42 10.61 -12.77
N ARG A 217 -4.27 10.83 -11.45
CA ARG A 217 -2.99 10.65 -10.75
C ARG A 217 -2.48 9.20 -10.83
N ILE A 218 -3.37 8.22 -10.68
CA ILE A 218 -2.99 6.79 -10.82
C ILE A 218 -2.56 6.50 -12.26
N LEU A 219 -3.26 7.02 -13.26
CA LEU A 219 -2.91 6.85 -14.67
C LEU A 219 -1.60 7.57 -15.05
N ALA A 220 -1.27 8.66 -14.37
CA ALA A 220 -0.05 9.42 -14.60
C ALA A 220 1.21 8.77 -13.98
N ILE A 221 1.09 7.66 -13.23
CA ILE A 221 2.24 6.94 -12.66
C ILE A 221 3.26 6.62 -13.75
N LYS A 222 4.52 6.95 -13.47
CA LYS A 222 5.67 6.61 -14.31
C LYS A 222 6.63 5.73 -13.51
N PRO A 223 7.21 4.67 -14.11
CA PRO A 223 8.26 3.91 -13.46
C PRO A 223 9.55 4.73 -13.40
N GLY A 224 10.34 4.55 -12.36
CA GLY A 224 11.62 5.19 -12.30
C GLY A 224 12.39 4.93 -11.01
N PHE A 225 13.73 4.96 -11.14
CA PHE A 225 14.64 4.90 -10.01
C PHE A 225 14.67 3.54 -9.30
N TYR A 226 14.93 3.54 -8.00
CA TYR A 226 15.22 2.37 -7.17
C TYR A 226 14.21 2.20 -6.03
N THR A 227 14.41 1.20 -5.17
CA THR A 227 13.46 0.75 -4.15
C THR A 227 14.05 0.85 -2.74
N ARG A 228 14.06 2.04 -2.11
CA ARG A 228 14.37 2.22 -0.68
C ARG A 228 13.10 2.07 0.14
N MET A 229 12.71 0.82 0.36
CA MET A 229 11.40 0.48 0.93
C MET A 229 11.25 0.87 2.40
N GLY A 230 12.32 0.78 3.23
CA GLY A 230 12.22 1.04 4.66
C GLY A 230 11.73 2.44 5.01
N ALA A 231 12.27 3.48 4.36
CA ALA A 231 11.82 4.86 4.58
C ALA A 231 10.38 5.07 4.11
N ALA A 232 10.00 4.52 2.94
CA ALA A 232 8.63 4.60 2.44
C ALA A 232 7.63 3.91 3.38
N LEU A 233 8.00 2.76 3.96
CA LEU A 233 7.20 2.06 4.97
C LEU A 233 7.01 2.88 6.25
N ARG A 234 8.06 3.54 6.75
CA ARG A 234 7.98 4.41 7.93
C ARG A 234 7.04 5.58 7.70
N GLN A 235 7.12 6.23 6.54
CA GLN A 235 6.20 7.31 6.18
C GLN A 235 4.76 6.80 6.06
N ALA A 236 4.54 5.68 5.37
CA ALA A 236 3.22 5.08 5.26
C ALA A 236 2.66 4.66 6.63
N THR A 237 3.52 4.16 7.53
CA THR A 237 3.17 3.82 8.91
C THR A 237 2.71 5.05 9.69
N ALA A 238 3.42 6.18 9.57
CA ALA A 238 3.03 7.43 10.22
C ALA A 238 1.66 7.91 9.73
N ILE A 239 1.43 7.96 8.42
CA ILE A 239 0.15 8.38 7.82
C ILE A 239 -1.00 7.47 8.27
N LEU A 240 -0.80 6.14 8.23
CA LEU A 240 -1.83 5.18 8.61
C LEU A 240 -2.06 5.18 10.13
N GLY A 241 -1.03 5.44 10.92
CA GLY A 241 -1.09 5.55 12.37
C GLY A 241 -2.03 6.67 12.86
N GLU A 242 -2.13 7.76 12.10
CA GLU A 242 -3.01 8.90 12.40
C GLU A 242 -4.49 8.61 12.10
N GLN A 243 -4.79 7.50 11.39
CA GLN A 243 -6.18 7.20 11.05
C GLN A 243 -6.95 6.68 12.26
N PRO A 244 -8.16 7.24 12.56
CA PRO A 244 -9.01 6.82 13.65
C PRO A 244 -9.74 5.51 13.29
N ALA A 245 -9.01 4.41 13.24
CA ALA A 245 -9.55 3.08 12.98
C ALA A 245 -8.88 2.06 13.91
N SER A 246 -9.64 1.09 14.42
CA SER A 246 -9.10 0.03 15.28
C SER A 246 -8.26 -0.99 14.50
N ARG A 247 -8.61 -1.22 13.24
CA ARG A 247 -7.86 -2.09 12.32
C ARG A 247 -7.19 -1.25 11.25
N ARG A 248 -5.88 -1.41 11.13
CA ARG A 248 -5.07 -0.63 10.17
C ARG A 248 -4.24 -1.57 9.32
N LEU A 249 -4.61 -1.69 8.03
CA LEU A 249 -3.93 -2.54 7.06
C LEU A 249 -2.97 -1.71 6.20
N LEU A 250 -1.69 -2.04 6.27
CA LEU A 250 -0.65 -1.49 5.39
C LEU A 250 -0.36 -2.51 4.29
N LEU A 251 -0.91 -2.29 3.11
CA LEU A 251 -0.79 -3.18 1.96
C LEU A 251 0.32 -2.68 1.04
N ILE A 252 1.34 -3.47 0.80
CA ILE A 252 2.49 -3.14 -0.01
C ILE A 252 2.44 -3.93 -1.31
N ILE A 253 2.63 -3.27 -2.47
CA ILE A 253 2.82 -3.92 -3.76
C ILE A 253 4.25 -3.64 -4.21
N THR A 254 5.01 -4.68 -4.51
CA THR A 254 6.39 -4.58 -5.02
C THR A 254 6.66 -5.68 -6.05
N ASP A 255 7.57 -5.43 -6.96
CA ASP A 255 8.01 -6.38 -7.97
C ASP A 255 9.40 -6.95 -7.69
N GLY A 256 10.09 -6.51 -6.61
CA GLY A 256 11.44 -6.92 -6.33
C GLY A 256 11.95 -6.69 -4.91
N LYS A 257 13.22 -6.91 -4.76
CA LYS A 257 13.96 -6.72 -3.50
C LYS A 257 14.27 -5.25 -3.27
N PRO A 258 14.32 -4.79 -2.00
CA PRO A 258 14.81 -3.46 -1.68
C PRO A 258 16.24 -3.26 -2.20
N ASN A 259 16.43 -2.23 -3.03
CA ASN A 259 17.73 -1.90 -3.64
C ASN A 259 17.82 -0.40 -3.98
N ASP A 260 19.00 0.22 -3.74
CA ASP A 260 19.28 1.60 -4.15
C ASP A 260 20.80 1.76 -4.39
N LEU A 261 21.22 2.83 -5.05
CA LEU A 261 22.59 3.07 -5.50
C LEU A 261 23.62 3.27 -4.37
N ASP A 262 23.20 3.69 -3.18
CA ASP A 262 24.08 3.98 -2.05
C ASP A 262 23.93 2.94 -0.94
N LEU A 263 24.85 2.02 -0.77
CA LEU A 263 24.92 1.04 0.33
C LEU A 263 23.60 0.32 0.73
N TYR A 264 22.48 0.62 0.05
CA TYR A 264 21.15 0.05 0.29
C TYR A 264 20.93 -1.19 -0.59
N ASP A 265 21.97 -1.96 -0.78
CA ASP A 265 21.96 -3.18 -1.57
C ASP A 265 21.80 -4.43 -0.70
N SER A 266 21.32 -5.50 -1.31
CA SER A 266 21.29 -6.84 -0.73
C SER A 266 20.78 -6.86 0.73
N ARG A 267 21.64 -7.22 1.67
CA ARG A 267 21.29 -7.42 3.08
C ARG A 267 20.90 -6.12 3.78
N TYR A 268 21.52 -4.98 3.44
CA TYR A 268 21.23 -3.72 4.14
C TYR A 268 19.79 -3.28 3.92
N GLY A 269 19.33 -3.26 2.66
CA GLY A 269 17.93 -2.91 2.33
C GLY A 269 16.92 -3.88 2.94
N ILE A 270 17.25 -5.18 2.98
CA ILE A 270 16.40 -6.20 3.62
C ILE A 270 16.26 -5.95 5.14
N GLU A 271 17.37 -5.70 5.83
CA GLU A 271 17.36 -5.50 7.30
C GLU A 271 16.66 -4.19 7.68
N ASP A 272 16.86 -3.10 6.94
CA ASP A 272 16.13 -1.85 7.17
C ASP A 272 14.63 -2.00 6.92
N THR A 273 14.25 -2.65 5.82
CA THR A 273 12.85 -2.94 5.51
C THR A 273 12.21 -3.82 6.59
N ARG A 274 12.91 -4.86 7.06
CA ARG A 274 12.45 -5.71 8.15
C ARG A 274 12.20 -4.92 9.42
N MET A 275 13.13 -4.02 9.78
CA MET A 275 12.97 -3.16 10.95
C MET A 275 11.74 -2.25 10.80
N ALA A 276 11.52 -1.62 9.63
CA ALA A 276 10.35 -0.81 9.37
C ALA A 276 9.03 -1.61 9.48
N VAL A 277 9.00 -2.86 9.02
CA VAL A 277 7.85 -3.76 9.20
C VAL A 277 7.61 -4.07 10.69
N HIS A 278 8.66 -4.29 11.48
CA HIS A 278 8.54 -4.49 12.93
C HIS A 278 8.03 -3.23 13.64
N GLU A 279 8.51 -2.05 13.27
CA GLU A 279 8.06 -0.77 13.79
C GLU A 279 6.55 -0.58 13.51
N ALA A 280 6.08 -0.86 12.28
CA ALA A 280 4.66 -0.80 11.93
C ALA A 280 3.80 -1.74 12.79
N ARG A 281 4.24 -2.98 13.01
CA ARG A 281 3.53 -3.94 13.88
C ARG A 281 3.45 -3.50 15.33
N ARG A 282 4.53 -2.91 15.88
CA ARG A 282 4.54 -2.37 17.25
C ARG A 282 3.54 -1.23 17.44
N LEU A 283 3.23 -0.49 16.37
CA LEU A 283 2.21 0.56 16.37
C LEU A 283 0.80 0.02 16.09
N GLY A 284 0.62 -1.31 16.08
CA GLY A 284 -0.69 -1.96 15.89
C GLY A 284 -1.16 -1.99 14.45
N LEU A 285 -0.27 -1.79 13.46
CA LEU A 285 -0.61 -1.95 12.07
C LEU A 285 -0.42 -3.39 11.61
N THR A 286 -1.11 -3.78 10.56
CA THR A 286 -0.97 -5.08 9.89
C THR A 286 -0.29 -4.88 8.53
N PRO A 287 1.05 -4.94 8.44
CA PRO A 287 1.74 -4.89 7.17
C PRO A 287 1.59 -6.21 6.42
N PHE A 288 1.20 -6.13 5.16
CA PHE A 288 1.03 -7.26 4.25
C PHE A 288 1.61 -6.93 2.88
N CYS A 289 2.44 -7.82 2.34
CA CYS A 289 3.11 -7.62 1.05
C CYS A 289 2.48 -8.47 -0.05
N VAL A 290 2.19 -7.86 -1.18
CA VAL A 290 1.80 -8.54 -2.42
C VAL A 290 2.91 -8.32 -3.44
N THR A 291 3.46 -9.40 -3.96
CA THR A 291 4.56 -9.32 -4.92
C THR A 291 4.30 -10.17 -6.15
N ILE A 292 4.88 -9.73 -7.25
CA ILE A 292 4.96 -10.49 -8.51
C ILE A 292 6.37 -11.10 -8.71
N ASP A 293 7.32 -10.82 -7.81
CA ASP A 293 8.66 -11.39 -7.84
C ASP A 293 8.63 -12.91 -7.62
N ARG A 294 9.19 -13.67 -8.55
CA ARG A 294 9.27 -15.13 -8.47
C ARG A 294 10.26 -15.63 -7.42
N GLU A 295 11.27 -14.82 -7.09
CA GLU A 295 12.28 -15.11 -6.08
C GLU A 295 11.87 -14.69 -4.65
N ALA A 296 10.68 -14.12 -4.51
CA ALA A 296 10.17 -13.58 -3.26
C ALA A 296 10.17 -14.58 -2.09
N GLY A 297 10.04 -15.88 -2.38
CA GLY A 297 10.10 -16.95 -1.37
C GLY A 297 11.40 -16.99 -0.58
N ALA A 298 12.50 -16.42 -1.11
CA ALA A 298 13.79 -16.42 -0.45
C ALA A 298 13.91 -15.34 0.65
N TYR A 299 13.19 -14.22 0.55
CA TYR A 299 13.37 -13.08 1.46
C TYR A 299 12.08 -12.58 2.13
N LEU A 300 10.91 -12.71 1.51
CA LEU A 300 9.65 -12.20 2.10
C LEU A 300 9.25 -12.87 3.42
N PRO A 301 9.43 -14.19 3.61
CA PRO A 301 9.17 -14.79 4.92
C PRO A 301 10.00 -14.16 6.05
N TYR A 302 11.22 -13.73 5.74
CA TYR A 302 12.09 -13.05 6.68
C TYR A 302 11.64 -11.61 6.97
N LEU A 303 11.12 -10.90 5.97
CA LEU A 303 10.63 -9.51 6.10
C LEU A 303 9.26 -9.44 6.77
N PHE A 304 8.29 -10.21 6.26
CA PHE A 304 6.89 -10.10 6.61
C PHE A 304 6.36 -11.29 7.44
N GLY A 305 7.20 -12.28 7.72
CA GLY A 305 6.76 -13.53 8.34
C GLY A 305 5.96 -14.43 7.39
N PRO A 306 5.65 -15.68 7.79
CA PRO A 306 5.07 -16.69 6.90
C PRO A 306 3.66 -16.36 6.40
N ALA A 307 2.88 -15.58 7.15
CA ALA A 307 1.50 -15.20 6.82
C ALA A 307 1.37 -13.75 6.34
N GLY A 308 2.48 -12.99 6.24
CA GLY A 308 2.44 -11.56 5.93
C GLY A 308 2.67 -11.22 4.47
N PHE A 309 2.61 -12.18 3.55
CA PHE A 309 2.81 -11.92 2.12
C PHE A 309 2.05 -12.89 1.22
N CYS A 310 1.88 -12.47 -0.03
CA CYS A 310 1.32 -13.27 -1.12
C CYS A 310 2.15 -13.07 -2.40
N VAL A 311 2.50 -14.17 -3.07
CA VAL A 311 3.18 -14.14 -4.37
C VAL A 311 2.19 -14.39 -5.48
N ILE A 312 2.07 -13.46 -6.41
CA ILE A 312 1.22 -13.57 -7.60
C ILE A 312 2.13 -13.92 -8.79
N ARG A 313 2.12 -15.18 -9.19
CA ARG A 313 3.03 -15.72 -10.22
C ARG A 313 2.77 -15.16 -11.62
N LYS A 314 1.55 -14.73 -11.89
CA LYS A 314 1.12 -14.13 -13.16
C LYS A 314 0.74 -12.70 -12.91
N PRO A 315 1.57 -11.72 -13.29
CA PRO A 315 1.31 -10.31 -13.05
C PRO A 315 -0.08 -9.86 -13.52
N GLU A 316 -0.55 -10.37 -14.66
CA GLU A 316 -1.86 -10.01 -15.24
C GLU A 316 -3.06 -10.39 -14.34
N GLU A 317 -2.85 -11.27 -13.35
CA GLU A 317 -3.87 -11.63 -12.38
C GLU A 317 -3.95 -10.62 -11.21
N LEU A 318 -2.93 -9.78 -11.01
CA LEU A 318 -2.85 -8.84 -9.88
C LEU A 318 -4.09 -7.94 -9.78
N PRO A 319 -4.60 -7.31 -10.87
CA PRO A 319 -5.75 -6.41 -10.79
C PRO A 319 -7.02 -7.07 -10.25
N ARG A 320 -7.18 -8.38 -10.50
CA ARG A 320 -8.34 -9.15 -10.01
C ARG A 320 -8.10 -9.77 -8.65
N ARG A 321 -6.87 -10.18 -8.34
CA ARG A 321 -6.52 -10.85 -7.07
C ARG A 321 -6.39 -9.89 -5.91
N LEU A 322 -5.89 -8.70 -6.14
CA LEU A 322 -5.66 -7.71 -5.09
C LEU A 322 -6.94 -7.35 -4.30
N PRO A 323 -8.08 -7.02 -4.94
CA PRO A 323 -9.32 -6.80 -4.21
C PRO A 323 -9.79 -8.03 -3.43
N LEU A 324 -9.69 -9.22 -4.02
CA LEU A 324 -10.11 -10.47 -3.37
C LEU A 324 -9.25 -10.78 -2.14
N LEU A 325 -7.94 -10.55 -2.23
CA LEU A 325 -7.02 -10.70 -1.12
C LEU A 325 -7.37 -9.73 0.02
N TYR A 326 -7.65 -8.47 -0.31
CA TYR A 326 -8.14 -7.50 0.66
C TYR A 326 -9.39 -7.99 1.37
N ALA A 327 -10.38 -8.50 0.63
CA ALA A 327 -11.60 -9.04 1.22
C ALA A 327 -11.30 -10.23 2.17
N GLN A 328 -10.32 -11.07 1.87
CA GLN A 328 -9.89 -12.17 2.75
C GLN A 328 -9.21 -11.65 4.02
N LEU A 329 -8.28 -10.70 3.89
CA LEU A 329 -7.54 -10.12 5.02
C LEU A 329 -8.45 -9.31 5.96
N THR A 330 -9.56 -8.80 5.46
CA THR A 330 -10.48 -7.92 6.20
C THR A 330 -11.79 -8.59 6.60
N ARG A 331 -11.97 -9.87 6.32
CA ARG A 331 -13.13 -10.65 6.85
C ARG A 331 -13.09 -10.62 8.39
N ILE A 332 -14.25 -10.30 8.94
CA ILE A 332 -14.54 -10.31 10.38
C ILE A 332 -15.08 -11.69 10.73
#